data_eaf853f04ba595d326f3f033ec4b4850
#
_entry.id   eaf853f04ba595d326f3f033ec4b4850
#
_cell.length_a   1.000
_cell.length_b   1.000
_cell.length_c   1.000
_cell.angle_alpha   90.00
_cell.angle_beta   90.00
_cell.angle_gamma   90.00
#
_symmetry.space_group_name_H-M   'P 1'
#
loop_
_entity.id
_entity.type
_entity.pdbx_description
1 polymer ?
#
loop_
_entity_poly.entity_id
_entity_poly.type
_entity_poly.pdbx_seq_one_letter_code
_entity_poly.pdbx_strand_id
1 'polypeptide(L)'
;MTEDKQNCSNTSEDNQHWSEGREKIGGYYGIRLMMFFYDYGGRTIFKLCLYPVMFFYYMFSKKQRDISKDFLLQVERIRSKKGLPQVHYSSFTHFMSFGSMLIDKINAWRGNIHLYREAVFMEDSEEVFYAYEKESRGKILLCSHLGNVDALRALGTKKDTRAPEVYSVFFTKNAQNFNNILKAISNDAQLNIIATDSIGPDTALKLSEIIENKGMIAIVGDRTPVKENSQKKSASAKLKEPERVCEVDFLGRKAYLPQGAFILASLLKCSVQCLFALKNEKTGKIEIFCRDLFDEVKLPRKNKEEALKEYVQKYAELLEYFALRYPYQWFNFFEFFRK
;
A
#
# COMPACT_ATOMS: atom_id res chain seq x y z
N MET A 1 0.78 -53.44 35.45
CA MET A 1 1.28 -53.03 34.12
C MET A 1 0.41 -51.88 33.66
N THR A 2 0.79 -50.70 34.00
CA THR A 2 0.08 -49.45 33.76
C THR A 2 0.83 -48.67 32.67
N GLU A 3 0.20 -48.47 31.52
CA GLU A 3 0.75 -47.68 30.43
C GLU A 3 0.48 -46.18 30.65
N ASP A 4 1.58 -45.43 30.81
CA ASP A 4 1.60 -43.98 30.79
C ASP A 4 1.29 -43.43 29.39
N LYS A 5 0.17 -42.77 29.22
CA LYS A 5 -0.09 -41.90 28.06
C LYS A 5 0.38 -40.50 28.36
N GLN A 6 1.60 -40.16 27.91
CA GLN A 6 2.06 -38.79 27.79
C GLN A 6 1.24 -38.02 26.78
N ASN A 7 0.52 -37.05 27.29
CA ASN A 7 -0.21 -36.04 26.52
C ASN A 7 0.77 -34.99 25.99
N CYS A 8 1.20 -35.11 24.73
CA CYS A 8 1.91 -34.05 24.02
C CYS A 8 0.89 -33.04 23.51
N SER A 9 0.69 -31.96 24.24
CA SER A 9 -0.06 -30.80 23.77
C SER A 9 0.70 -30.09 22.64
N ASN A 10 0.32 -30.37 21.39
CA ASN A 10 0.75 -29.61 20.24
C ASN A 10 0.11 -28.21 20.28
N THR A 11 0.83 -27.22 20.73
CA THR A 11 0.53 -25.81 20.45
C THR A 11 0.95 -25.50 19.01
N SER A 12 0.07 -25.79 18.07
CA SER A 12 0.16 -25.22 16.71
C SER A 12 -0.19 -23.74 16.83
N GLU A 13 0.82 -22.88 16.98
CA GLU A 13 0.66 -21.44 16.83
C GLU A 13 0.17 -21.15 15.42
N ASP A 14 -1.05 -20.67 15.38
CA ASP A 14 -1.83 -20.30 14.20
C ASP A 14 -1.18 -19.07 13.54
N ASN A 15 -0.32 -19.29 12.55
CA ASN A 15 0.22 -18.27 11.66
C ASN A 15 -0.87 -17.79 10.69
N GLN A 16 -2.00 -17.30 11.21
CA GLN A 16 -3.03 -16.67 10.40
C GLN A 16 -2.52 -15.36 9.83
N HIS A 17 -2.39 -15.30 8.50
CA HIS A 17 -2.08 -14.09 7.77
C HIS A 17 -3.22 -13.07 7.94
N TRP A 18 -2.90 -11.78 8.05
CA TRP A 18 -3.88 -10.70 8.29
C TRP A 18 -5.03 -10.66 7.27
N SER A 19 -4.82 -11.17 6.04
CA SER A 19 -5.84 -11.25 4.99
C SER A 19 -6.76 -12.47 5.11
N GLU A 20 -6.43 -13.46 5.97
CA GLU A 20 -7.27 -14.62 6.29
C GLU A 20 -8.25 -14.32 7.43
N GLY A 21 -8.10 -13.17 8.10
CA GLY A 21 -9.07 -12.70 9.06
C GLY A 21 -10.42 -12.60 8.37
N ARG A 22 -11.36 -13.55 8.65
CA ARG A 22 -12.78 -13.35 8.36
C ARG A 22 -13.10 -11.93 8.76
N GLU A 23 -13.56 -11.10 7.81
CA GLU A 23 -14.16 -9.81 8.14
C GLU A 23 -15.21 -10.09 9.20
N LYS A 24 -14.81 -9.92 10.46
CA LYS A 24 -15.74 -10.09 11.56
C LYS A 24 -16.84 -9.09 11.27
N ILE A 25 -18.08 -9.55 11.27
CA ILE A 25 -19.28 -8.74 11.08
C ILE A 25 -19.21 -7.41 11.84
N GLY A 26 -18.50 -7.37 12.99
CA GLY A 26 -18.16 -6.16 13.73
C GLY A 26 -17.36 -5.09 12.97
N GLY A 27 -16.55 -5.44 11.97
CA GLY A 27 -15.79 -4.46 11.18
C GLY A 27 -16.70 -3.57 10.32
N TYR A 28 -17.68 -4.16 9.64
CA TYR A 28 -18.64 -3.42 8.82
C TYR A 28 -19.50 -2.44 9.64
N TYR A 29 -20.08 -2.93 10.75
CA TYR A 29 -20.89 -2.09 11.63
C TYR A 29 -20.06 -1.02 12.33
N GLY A 30 -18.82 -1.33 12.72
CA GLY A 30 -17.89 -0.36 13.30
C GLY A 30 -17.56 0.78 12.34
N ILE A 31 -17.27 0.47 11.08
CA ILE A 31 -17.01 1.47 10.03
C ILE A 31 -18.27 2.33 9.82
N ARG A 32 -19.44 1.71 9.71
CA ARG A 32 -20.71 2.44 9.49
C ARG A 32 -21.07 3.37 10.66
N LEU A 33 -20.83 2.94 11.90
CA LEU A 33 -20.99 3.75 13.09
C LEU A 33 -20.03 4.95 13.12
N MET A 34 -18.76 4.70 12.78
CA MET A 34 -17.75 5.76 12.70
C MET A 34 -18.07 6.78 11.61
N MET A 35 -18.62 6.32 10.47
CA MET A 35 -19.10 7.20 9.40
C MET A 35 -20.28 8.06 9.86
N PHE A 36 -21.23 7.48 10.60
CA PHE A 36 -22.33 8.23 11.20
C PHE A 36 -21.81 9.38 12.09
N PHE A 37 -20.88 9.10 12.99
CA PHE A 37 -20.29 10.14 13.84
C PHE A 37 -19.54 11.21 13.04
N TYR A 38 -18.89 10.81 11.95
CA TYR A 38 -18.23 11.76 11.07
C TYR A 38 -19.22 12.67 10.33
N ASP A 39 -20.31 12.10 9.79
CA ASP A 39 -21.30 12.82 9.00
C ASP A 39 -22.09 13.83 9.84
N TYR A 40 -22.41 13.50 11.10
CA TYR A 40 -23.19 14.38 12.00
C TYR A 40 -22.33 15.30 12.88
N GLY A 41 -21.11 14.88 13.22
CA GLY A 41 -20.28 15.60 14.18
C GLY A 41 -18.96 16.13 13.61
N GLY A 42 -18.72 15.88 12.34
CA GLY A 42 -17.49 16.30 11.66
C GLY A 42 -16.21 15.65 12.23
N ARG A 43 -15.08 16.20 11.83
CA ARG A 43 -13.74 15.67 12.21
C ARG A 43 -13.50 15.62 13.73
N THR A 44 -14.06 16.53 14.49
CA THR A 44 -13.79 16.62 15.94
C THR A 44 -14.47 15.49 16.70
N ILE A 45 -15.76 15.28 16.49
CA ILE A 45 -16.52 14.18 17.13
C ILE A 45 -15.98 12.84 16.66
N PHE A 46 -15.65 12.71 15.38
CA PHE A 46 -15.02 11.52 14.85
C PHE A 46 -13.71 11.17 15.59
N LYS A 47 -12.79 12.14 15.75
CA LYS A 47 -11.53 11.92 16.47
C LYS A 47 -11.75 11.49 17.92
N LEU A 48 -12.76 12.08 18.58
CA LEU A 48 -13.12 11.72 19.94
C LEU A 48 -13.61 10.27 20.02
N CYS A 49 -14.46 9.83 19.08
CA CYS A 49 -14.95 8.45 19.00
C CYS A 49 -13.86 7.46 18.51
N LEU A 50 -12.94 7.91 17.65
CA LEU A 50 -11.85 7.09 17.15
C LEU A 50 -10.88 6.67 18.29
N TYR A 51 -10.66 7.56 19.26
CA TYR A 51 -9.69 7.33 20.32
C TYR A 51 -9.97 6.05 21.12
N PRO A 52 -11.17 5.84 21.73
CA PRO A 52 -11.48 4.62 22.44
C PRO A 52 -11.45 3.38 21.52
N VAL A 53 -11.91 3.47 20.26
CA VAL A 53 -11.88 2.36 19.31
C VAL A 53 -10.45 1.93 19.06
N MET A 54 -9.55 2.88 18.75
CA MET A 54 -8.15 2.57 18.49
C MET A 54 -7.41 2.14 19.75
N PHE A 55 -7.80 2.63 20.93
CA PHE A 55 -7.25 2.16 22.20
C PHE A 55 -7.56 0.68 22.44
N PHE A 56 -8.81 0.25 22.27
CA PHE A 56 -9.18 -1.16 22.37
C PHE A 56 -8.44 -2.00 21.32
N TYR A 57 -8.43 -1.54 20.06
CA TYR A 57 -7.70 -2.25 19.02
C TYR A 57 -6.21 -2.41 19.36
N TYR A 58 -5.56 -1.35 19.84
CA TYR A 58 -4.17 -1.37 20.28
C TYR A 58 -3.93 -2.35 21.42
N MET A 59 -4.82 -2.41 22.40
CA MET A 59 -4.71 -3.33 23.56
C MET A 59 -4.76 -4.79 23.11
N PHE A 60 -5.66 -5.15 22.22
CA PHE A 60 -5.88 -6.53 21.81
C PHE A 60 -5.01 -6.99 20.63
N SER A 61 -4.36 -6.08 19.91
CA SER A 61 -3.53 -6.41 18.73
C SER A 61 -2.04 -6.46 19.08
N LYS A 62 -1.64 -7.42 19.95
CA LYS A 62 -0.24 -7.53 20.42
C LYS A 62 0.75 -7.65 19.24
N LYS A 63 0.50 -8.54 18.29
CA LYS A 63 1.39 -8.78 17.15
C LYS A 63 1.62 -7.49 16.34
N GLN A 64 0.56 -6.79 15.97
CA GLN A 64 0.64 -5.55 15.18
C GLN A 64 1.32 -4.42 15.97
N ARG A 65 1.10 -4.37 17.28
CA ARG A 65 1.75 -3.42 18.18
C ARG A 65 3.26 -3.66 18.26
N ASP A 66 3.69 -4.92 18.36
CA ASP A 66 5.11 -5.26 18.42
C ASP A 66 5.80 -4.96 17.08
N ILE A 67 5.16 -5.23 15.94
CA ILE A 67 5.62 -4.86 14.61
C ILE A 67 5.75 -3.33 14.48
N SER A 68 4.73 -2.58 14.90
CA SER A 68 4.76 -1.12 14.88
C SER A 68 5.91 -0.56 15.72
N LYS A 69 6.14 -1.12 16.92
CA LYS A 69 7.26 -0.72 17.79
C LYS A 69 8.61 -1.02 17.13
N ASP A 70 8.80 -2.22 16.58
CA ASP A 70 10.06 -2.60 15.92
C ASP A 70 10.37 -1.65 14.74
N PHE A 71 9.37 -1.36 13.92
CA PHE A 71 9.51 -0.40 12.82
C PHE A 71 9.91 1.00 13.32
N LEU A 72 9.18 1.56 14.28
CA LEU A 72 9.44 2.91 14.78
C LEU A 72 10.80 3.03 15.47
N LEU A 73 11.21 2.01 16.23
CA LEU A 73 12.55 1.94 16.82
C LEU A 73 13.64 1.91 15.72
N GLN A 74 13.38 1.21 14.62
CA GLN A 74 14.32 1.18 13.51
C GLN A 74 14.42 2.54 12.82
N VAL A 75 13.29 3.24 12.65
CA VAL A 75 13.27 4.63 12.16
C VAL A 75 14.11 5.54 13.06
N GLU A 76 13.93 5.48 14.38
CA GLU A 76 14.72 6.25 15.34
C GLU A 76 16.22 6.00 15.20
N ARG A 77 16.62 4.73 15.10
CA ARG A 77 18.02 4.33 14.92
C ARG A 77 18.64 4.89 13.65
N ILE A 78 17.91 4.82 12.52
CA ILE A 78 18.43 5.32 11.24
C ILE A 78 18.45 6.84 11.22
N ARG A 79 17.46 7.52 11.81
CA ARG A 79 17.48 8.99 11.98
C ARG A 79 18.72 9.43 12.77
N SER A 80 19.02 8.77 13.87
CA SER A 80 20.22 9.04 14.69
C SER A 80 21.52 8.83 13.88
N LYS A 81 21.63 7.73 13.15
CA LYS A 81 22.79 7.45 12.28
C LYS A 81 22.99 8.50 11.17
N LYS A 82 21.90 9.06 10.67
CA LYS A 82 21.93 10.12 9.63
C LYS A 82 22.07 11.52 10.20
N GLY A 83 22.28 11.68 11.52
CA GLY A 83 22.41 12.98 12.17
C GLY A 83 21.13 13.81 12.19
N LEU A 84 19.96 13.18 11.96
CA LEU A 84 18.67 13.85 12.03
C LEU A 84 18.24 14.02 13.50
N PRO A 85 17.40 15.04 13.81
CA PRO A 85 16.90 15.24 15.17
C PRO A 85 16.33 13.97 15.77
N GLN A 86 16.70 13.67 17.01
CA GLN A 86 16.14 12.54 17.74
C GLN A 86 14.67 12.79 18.06
N VAL A 87 13.84 11.80 17.79
CA VAL A 87 12.41 11.82 18.05
C VAL A 87 12.04 10.45 18.63
N HIS A 88 11.27 10.44 19.70
CA HIS A 88 10.70 9.21 20.24
C HIS A 88 9.30 9.02 19.69
N TYR A 89 9.10 7.93 18.97
CA TYR A 89 7.84 7.62 18.32
C TYR A 89 6.96 6.71 19.18
N SER A 90 5.66 7.03 19.19
CA SER A 90 4.65 6.26 19.90
C SER A 90 3.94 5.28 18.97
N SER A 91 3.99 4.00 19.29
CA SER A 91 3.23 2.97 18.54
C SER A 91 1.71 3.22 18.60
N PHE A 92 1.19 3.77 19.72
CA PHE A 92 -0.23 4.14 19.80
C PHE A 92 -0.59 5.30 18.82
N THR A 93 0.28 6.29 18.69
CA THR A 93 0.11 7.36 17.70
C THR A 93 0.10 6.80 16.26
N HIS A 94 0.92 5.79 15.98
CA HIS A 94 0.91 5.10 14.68
C HIS A 94 -0.45 4.43 14.40
N PHE A 95 -1.04 3.76 15.41
CA PHE A 95 -2.39 3.20 15.30
C PHE A 95 -3.46 4.28 15.11
N MET A 96 -3.36 5.39 15.84
CA MET A 96 -4.28 6.54 15.66
C MET A 96 -4.18 7.14 14.25
N SER A 97 -2.98 7.25 13.70
CA SER A 97 -2.75 7.71 12.32
C SER A 97 -3.41 6.77 11.32
N PHE A 98 -3.28 5.45 11.51
CA PHE A 98 -3.98 4.45 10.68
C PHE A 98 -5.49 4.61 10.74
N GLY A 99 -6.08 4.72 11.93
CA GLY A 99 -7.53 4.91 12.09
C GLY A 99 -8.02 6.20 11.42
N SER A 100 -7.25 7.29 11.52
CA SER A 100 -7.55 8.55 10.85
C SER A 100 -7.50 8.42 9.32
N MET A 101 -6.50 7.68 8.80
CA MET A 101 -6.36 7.44 7.37
C MET A 101 -7.54 6.65 6.78
N LEU A 102 -8.10 5.70 7.51
CA LEU A 102 -9.27 4.94 7.04
C LEU A 102 -10.47 5.84 6.74
N ILE A 103 -10.67 6.89 7.53
CA ILE A 103 -11.74 7.89 7.25
C ILE A 103 -11.38 8.79 6.09
N ASP A 104 -10.14 9.26 6.03
CA ASP A 104 -9.69 10.05 4.87
C ASP A 104 -9.85 9.24 3.57
N LYS A 105 -9.63 7.92 3.61
CA LYS A 105 -9.87 6.99 2.52
C LYS A 105 -11.35 6.89 2.12
N ILE A 106 -12.25 6.74 3.10
CA ILE A 106 -13.69 6.65 2.85
C ILE A 106 -14.21 7.97 2.27
N ASN A 107 -13.73 9.12 2.79
CA ASN A 107 -14.10 10.43 2.25
C ASN A 107 -13.59 10.64 0.82
N ALA A 108 -12.40 10.13 0.50
CA ALA A 108 -11.89 10.11 -0.86
C ALA A 108 -12.83 9.33 -1.80
N TRP A 109 -13.32 8.17 -1.37
CA TRP A 109 -14.24 7.35 -2.18
C TRP A 109 -15.64 7.99 -2.34
N ARG A 110 -16.10 8.76 -1.35
CA ARG A 110 -17.37 9.49 -1.43
C ARG A 110 -17.32 10.72 -2.33
N GLY A 111 -16.18 11.04 -2.91
CA GLY A 111 -16.01 12.26 -3.71
C GLY A 111 -16.16 13.54 -2.88
N ASN A 112 -15.97 13.46 -1.54
CA ASN A 112 -16.01 14.62 -0.67
C ASN A 112 -14.88 15.58 -1.03
N ILE A 113 -15.24 16.62 -1.76
CA ILE A 113 -14.38 17.60 -2.43
C ILE A 113 -13.37 18.29 -1.47
N HIS A 114 -13.64 18.25 -0.16
CA HIS A 114 -12.77 18.89 0.83
C HIS A 114 -11.34 18.30 0.87
N LEU A 115 -11.20 16.99 0.68
CA LEU A 115 -9.89 16.36 0.64
C LEU A 115 -9.07 16.83 -0.57
N TYR A 116 -9.72 17.07 -1.71
CA TYR A 116 -9.05 17.47 -2.96
C TYR A 116 -8.70 18.95 -3.02
N ARG A 117 -9.45 19.79 -2.33
CA ARG A 117 -9.09 21.22 -2.17
C ARG A 117 -7.88 21.39 -1.26
N GLU A 118 -7.64 20.41 -0.39
CA GLU A 118 -6.54 20.42 0.59
C GLU A 118 -5.30 19.65 0.12
N ALA A 119 -5.33 19.01 -1.06
CA ALA A 119 -4.17 18.32 -1.62
C ALA A 119 -3.28 19.31 -2.37
N VAL A 120 -1.99 19.30 -2.04
CA VAL A 120 -0.99 20.21 -2.60
C VAL A 120 0.16 19.39 -3.14
N PHE A 121 0.53 19.65 -4.39
CA PHE A 121 1.77 19.12 -4.94
C PHE A 121 2.96 19.81 -4.27
N MET A 122 3.94 19.02 -3.84
CA MET A 122 5.13 19.47 -3.15
C MET A 122 6.33 19.47 -4.10
N GLU A 123 7.19 20.45 -3.92
CA GLU A 123 8.40 20.61 -4.71
C GLU A 123 8.06 20.72 -6.22
N ASP A 124 8.73 19.98 -7.09
CA ASP A 124 8.51 19.88 -8.54
C ASP A 124 7.43 18.84 -8.95
N SER A 125 6.74 18.27 -7.97
CA SER A 125 5.85 17.11 -8.17
C SER A 125 4.69 17.38 -9.14
N GLU A 126 4.21 18.62 -9.22
CA GLU A 126 3.15 18.97 -10.17
C GLU A 126 3.69 18.92 -11.59
N GLU A 127 4.85 19.49 -11.85
CA GLU A 127 5.49 19.48 -13.15
C GLU A 127 5.82 18.04 -13.57
N VAL A 128 6.41 17.26 -12.68
CA VAL A 128 6.74 15.85 -12.91
C VAL A 128 5.49 15.03 -13.20
N PHE A 129 4.39 15.24 -12.47
CA PHE A 129 3.14 14.50 -12.69
C PHE A 129 2.51 14.82 -14.06
N TYR A 130 2.44 16.09 -14.42
CA TYR A 130 1.84 16.52 -15.70
C TYR A 130 2.80 16.45 -16.90
N ALA A 131 4.08 16.08 -16.71
CA ALA A 131 5.03 15.89 -17.81
C ALA A 131 4.62 14.78 -18.80
N TYR A 132 3.67 13.89 -18.39
CA TYR A 132 3.14 12.82 -19.25
C TYR A 132 2.57 13.34 -20.58
N GLU A 133 2.09 14.59 -20.65
CA GLU A 133 1.57 15.19 -21.89
C GLU A 133 2.61 15.21 -23.01
N LYS A 134 3.90 15.37 -22.64
CA LYS A 134 5.04 15.40 -23.54
C LYS A 134 5.57 14.02 -23.91
N GLU A 135 5.14 12.98 -23.19
CA GLU A 135 5.58 11.61 -23.42
C GLU A 135 4.78 10.94 -24.53
N SER A 136 5.41 10.02 -25.25
CA SER A 136 4.78 9.26 -26.34
C SER A 136 3.93 8.10 -25.84
N ARG A 137 4.15 7.63 -24.61
CA ARG A 137 3.52 6.46 -23.98
C ARG A 137 3.11 6.77 -22.54
N GLY A 138 2.19 5.96 -22.02
CA GLY A 138 1.83 5.98 -20.62
C GLY A 138 2.94 5.42 -19.70
N LYS A 139 2.69 5.41 -18.41
CA LYS A 139 3.68 5.00 -17.39
C LYS A 139 3.07 4.14 -16.28
N ILE A 140 3.93 3.46 -15.52
CA ILE A 140 3.54 2.82 -14.26
C ILE A 140 3.71 3.83 -13.13
N LEU A 141 2.62 4.05 -12.37
CA LEU A 141 2.64 4.76 -11.09
C LEU A 141 2.86 3.75 -9.98
N LEU A 142 4.06 3.72 -9.44
CA LEU A 142 4.41 2.85 -8.33
C LEU A 142 4.04 3.51 -7.01
N CYS A 143 3.04 2.97 -6.35
CA CYS A 143 2.51 3.43 -5.08
C CYS A 143 2.93 2.53 -3.92
N SER A 144 2.61 2.92 -2.69
CA SER A 144 2.87 2.13 -1.48
C SER A 144 1.78 2.32 -0.44
N HIS A 145 1.81 1.53 0.64
CA HIS A 145 0.97 1.75 1.82
C HIS A 145 1.54 2.85 2.75
N LEU A 146 2.50 3.62 2.26
CA LEU A 146 2.98 4.82 2.92
C LEU A 146 2.10 6.00 2.50
N GLY A 147 1.28 6.48 3.42
CA GLY A 147 0.27 7.50 3.16
C GLY A 147 -1.05 6.96 2.62
N ASN A 148 -1.81 7.81 1.96
CA ASN A 148 -3.15 7.51 1.45
C ASN A 148 -3.16 7.36 -0.07
N VAL A 149 -2.93 6.13 -0.55
CA VAL A 149 -2.98 5.82 -2.00
C VAL A 149 -4.34 6.16 -2.63
N ASP A 150 -5.43 6.02 -1.87
CA ASP A 150 -6.77 6.29 -2.40
C ASP A 150 -7.04 7.79 -2.60
N ALA A 151 -6.31 8.66 -1.88
CA ALA A 151 -6.34 10.10 -2.15
C ALA A 151 -5.77 10.43 -3.54
N LEU A 152 -4.82 9.62 -4.04
CA LEU A 152 -4.25 9.81 -5.37
C LEU A 152 -5.23 9.48 -6.50
N ARG A 153 -6.15 8.51 -6.28
CA ARG A 153 -7.21 8.20 -7.24
C ARG A 153 -8.08 9.39 -7.53
N ALA A 154 -8.24 10.19 -6.55
CA ALA A 154 -9.06 11.35 -6.65
C ALA A 154 -8.45 12.49 -7.46
N LEU A 155 -7.16 12.49 -7.67
CA LEU A 155 -6.52 13.38 -8.64
C LEU A 155 -7.02 13.09 -10.07
N GLY A 156 -7.26 11.81 -10.39
CA GLY A 156 -7.81 11.39 -11.69
C GLY A 156 -9.32 11.63 -11.86
N THR A 157 -10.07 11.91 -10.77
CA THR A 157 -11.51 12.21 -10.84
C THR A 157 -11.82 13.70 -10.90
N LYS A 158 -10.85 14.59 -10.70
CA LYS A 158 -11.03 16.00 -11.02
C LYS A 158 -11.41 16.11 -12.48
N LYS A 159 -12.46 16.91 -12.78
CA LYS A 159 -12.81 17.36 -14.14
C LYS A 159 -11.68 18.22 -14.77
N ASP A 160 -10.44 17.97 -14.40
CA ASP A 160 -9.28 18.58 -15.02
C ASP A 160 -9.00 17.79 -16.29
N THR A 161 -9.28 18.40 -17.44
CA THR A 161 -9.03 17.83 -18.77
C THR A 161 -7.56 17.50 -19.01
N ARG A 162 -6.66 17.96 -18.15
CA ARG A 162 -5.22 17.67 -18.17
C ARG A 162 -4.83 16.45 -17.34
N ALA A 163 -5.75 15.88 -16.54
CA ALA A 163 -5.40 14.72 -15.73
C ALA A 163 -5.34 13.46 -16.60
N PRO A 164 -4.27 12.65 -16.51
CA PRO A 164 -4.19 11.40 -17.25
C PRO A 164 -5.23 10.40 -16.73
N GLU A 165 -5.66 9.50 -17.60
CA GLU A 165 -6.45 8.35 -17.14
C GLU A 165 -5.60 7.42 -16.30
N VAL A 166 -5.99 7.22 -15.05
CA VAL A 166 -5.29 6.35 -14.11
C VAL A 166 -6.08 5.06 -13.89
N TYR A 167 -5.44 3.94 -14.18
CA TYR A 167 -5.97 2.59 -14.01
C TYR A 167 -5.31 1.93 -12.80
N SER A 168 -6.07 1.56 -11.79
CA SER A 168 -5.53 0.90 -10.60
C SER A 168 -5.58 -0.61 -10.74
N VAL A 169 -4.43 -1.28 -10.62
CA VAL A 169 -4.35 -2.75 -10.64
C VAL A 169 -4.42 -3.30 -9.22
N PHE A 170 -5.41 -4.16 -8.97
CA PHE A 170 -5.58 -4.87 -7.71
C PHE A 170 -5.41 -6.36 -7.90
N PHE A 171 -4.41 -6.90 -7.22
CA PHE A 171 -4.21 -8.34 -7.12
C PHE A 171 -5.07 -8.89 -5.98
N THR A 172 -6.24 -9.40 -6.29
CA THR A 172 -7.14 -9.95 -5.26
C THR A 172 -8.14 -10.94 -5.84
N LYS A 173 -8.31 -12.05 -5.15
CA LYS A 173 -9.43 -12.98 -5.40
C LYS A 173 -10.79 -12.42 -4.95
N ASN A 174 -10.78 -11.41 -4.08
CA ASN A 174 -11.98 -10.76 -3.54
C ASN A 174 -12.31 -9.43 -4.24
N ALA A 175 -11.78 -9.21 -5.44
CA ALA A 175 -12.01 -7.99 -6.22
C ALA A 175 -13.50 -7.66 -6.41
N GLN A 176 -14.36 -8.69 -6.53
CA GLN A 176 -15.80 -8.49 -6.69
C GLN A 176 -16.44 -7.87 -5.44
N ASN A 177 -16.07 -8.32 -4.25
CA ASN A 177 -16.62 -7.77 -3.01
C ASN A 177 -16.15 -6.32 -2.80
N PHE A 178 -14.88 -6.04 -3.10
CA PHE A 178 -14.35 -4.69 -3.03
C PHE A 178 -15.05 -3.76 -4.04
N ASN A 179 -15.25 -4.20 -5.28
CA ASN A 179 -15.97 -3.46 -6.30
C ASN A 179 -17.43 -3.23 -5.92
N ASN A 180 -18.09 -4.19 -5.26
CA ASN A 180 -19.45 -4.03 -4.76
C ASN A 180 -19.53 -2.99 -3.64
N ILE A 181 -18.55 -2.98 -2.75
CA ILE A 181 -18.45 -1.95 -1.70
C ILE A 181 -18.21 -0.56 -2.31
N LEU A 182 -17.31 -0.45 -3.29
CA LEU A 182 -17.06 0.81 -3.99
C LEU A 182 -18.31 1.33 -4.71
N LYS A 183 -19.02 0.47 -5.44
CA LYS A 183 -20.29 0.82 -6.10
C LYS A 183 -21.37 1.25 -5.11
N ALA A 184 -21.42 0.64 -3.93
CA ALA A 184 -22.38 1.02 -2.89
C ALA A 184 -22.06 2.36 -2.22
N ILE A 185 -20.79 2.80 -2.24
CA ILE A 185 -20.32 4.04 -1.62
C ILE A 185 -20.41 5.24 -2.58
N SER A 186 -20.14 5.04 -3.87
CA SER A 186 -20.19 6.09 -4.88
C SER A 186 -20.49 5.54 -6.27
N ASN A 187 -21.55 6.04 -6.90
CA ASN A 187 -21.83 5.76 -8.32
C ASN A 187 -20.82 6.44 -9.26
N ASP A 188 -20.14 7.49 -8.81
CA ASP A 188 -19.13 8.24 -9.60
C ASP A 188 -17.71 7.67 -9.44
N ALA A 189 -17.49 6.76 -8.50
CA ALA A 189 -16.23 6.05 -8.34
C ALA A 189 -16.10 4.88 -9.34
N GLN A 190 -16.55 5.04 -10.57
CA GLN A 190 -16.13 4.18 -11.70
C GLN A 190 -14.65 4.48 -12.00
N LEU A 191 -13.86 4.25 -11.00
CA LEU A 191 -12.41 4.21 -11.11
C LEU A 191 -12.07 3.08 -12.08
N ASN A 192 -11.19 3.33 -13.00
CA ASN A 192 -10.64 2.32 -13.91
C ASN A 192 -9.89 1.27 -13.08
N ILE A 193 -10.63 0.32 -12.50
CA ILE A 193 -10.07 -0.75 -11.66
C ILE A 193 -9.90 -1.99 -12.51
N ILE A 194 -8.69 -2.50 -12.54
CA ILE A 194 -8.34 -3.78 -13.12
C ILE A 194 -8.11 -4.74 -11.95
N ALA A 195 -9.13 -5.50 -11.62
CA ALA A 195 -9.03 -6.55 -10.62
C ALA A 195 -8.57 -7.84 -11.28
N THR A 196 -7.48 -8.41 -10.81
CA THR A 196 -6.93 -9.65 -11.34
C THR A 196 -6.31 -10.49 -10.22
N ASP A 197 -6.37 -11.79 -10.38
CA ASP A 197 -5.63 -12.74 -9.54
C ASP A 197 -4.21 -13.00 -10.09
N SER A 198 -4.04 -12.78 -11.42
CA SER A 198 -2.78 -12.96 -12.11
C SER A 198 -2.75 -12.12 -13.39
N ILE A 199 -1.58 -11.79 -13.90
CA ILE A 199 -1.45 -11.14 -15.20
C ILE A 199 -1.37 -12.25 -16.27
N GLY A 200 -2.54 -12.61 -16.81
CA GLY A 200 -2.66 -13.46 -17.99
C GLY A 200 -2.54 -12.65 -19.29
N PRO A 201 -2.59 -13.35 -20.47
CA PRO A 201 -2.48 -12.71 -21.78
C PRO A 201 -3.48 -11.56 -22.00
N ASP A 202 -4.75 -11.76 -21.65
CA ASP A 202 -5.81 -10.76 -21.83
C ASP A 202 -5.56 -9.50 -20.97
N THR A 203 -5.14 -9.72 -19.72
CA THR A 203 -4.76 -8.62 -18.82
C THR A 203 -3.55 -7.88 -19.36
N ALA A 204 -2.54 -8.59 -19.89
CA ALA A 204 -1.35 -8.00 -20.47
C ALA A 204 -1.67 -7.13 -21.70
N LEU A 205 -2.55 -7.61 -22.59
CA LEU A 205 -3.03 -6.86 -23.75
C LEU A 205 -3.74 -5.57 -23.32
N LYS A 206 -4.65 -5.65 -22.36
CA LYS A 206 -5.35 -4.48 -21.84
C LYS A 206 -4.39 -3.46 -21.21
N LEU A 207 -3.40 -3.92 -20.47
CA LEU A 207 -2.38 -3.03 -19.88
C LEU A 207 -1.49 -2.39 -20.95
N SER A 208 -1.17 -3.13 -22.06
CA SER A 208 -0.44 -2.57 -23.20
C SER A 208 -1.23 -1.47 -23.89
N GLU A 209 -2.50 -1.69 -24.14
CA GLU A 209 -3.41 -0.70 -24.75
C GLU A 209 -3.49 0.59 -23.91
N ILE A 210 -3.59 0.47 -22.58
CA ILE A 210 -3.59 1.61 -21.67
C ILE A 210 -2.31 2.43 -21.82
N ILE A 211 -1.14 1.77 -21.82
CA ILE A 211 0.17 2.43 -21.96
C ILE A 211 0.32 3.08 -23.35
N GLU A 212 -0.16 2.42 -24.42
CA GLU A 212 -0.13 2.96 -25.77
C GLU A 212 -1.01 4.20 -25.92
N ASN A 213 -2.13 4.26 -25.21
CA ASN A 213 -3.04 5.41 -25.17
C ASN A 213 -2.63 6.47 -24.12
N LYS A 214 -1.37 6.47 -23.65
CA LYS A 214 -0.83 7.41 -22.65
C LYS A 214 -1.51 7.34 -21.28
N GLY A 215 -2.26 6.27 -20.98
CA GLY A 215 -2.84 6.04 -19.65
C GLY A 215 -1.79 5.64 -18.61
N MET A 216 -2.07 5.87 -17.36
CA MET A 216 -1.21 5.51 -16.25
C MET A 216 -1.73 4.27 -15.51
N ILE A 217 -0.83 3.35 -15.17
CA ILE A 217 -1.16 2.13 -14.43
C ILE A 217 -0.64 2.24 -13.01
N ALA A 218 -1.54 2.41 -12.04
CA ALA A 218 -1.18 2.48 -10.62
C ALA A 218 -1.08 1.08 -10.00
N ILE A 219 0.07 0.78 -9.40
CA ILE A 219 0.37 -0.50 -8.74
C ILE A 219 0.96 -0.21 -7.37
N VAL A 220 0.46 -0.91 -6.34
CA VAL A 220 1.06 -0.86 -5.01
C VAL A 220 2.20 -1.88 -4.96
N GLY A 221 3.44 -1.38 -4.76
CA GLY A 221 4.67 -2.16 -4.91
C GLY A 221 5.40 -2.52 -3.61
N ASP A 222 4.81 -2.24 -2.43
CA ASP A 222 5.46 -2.51 -1.14
C ASP A 222 4.96 -3.78 -0.43
N ARG A 223 4.03 -4.54 -1.05
CA ARG A 223 3.52 -5.81 -0.51
C ARG A 223 3.40 -6.87 -1.59
N THR A 224 3.73 -8.11 -1.24
CA THR A 224 3.41 -9.27 -2.07
C THR A 224 1.93 -9.60 -1.97
N PRO A 225 1.27 -9.99 -3.07
CA PRO A 225 -0.05 -10.58 -3.01
C PRO A 225 -0.03 -11.83 -2.12
N VAL A 226 -1.01 -11.95 -1.23
CA VAL A 226 -1.11 -13.11 -0.35
C VAL A 226 -1.44 -14.34 -1.16
N LYS A 227 -0.54 -15.31 -1.20
CA LYS A 227 -0.90 -16.67 -1.61
C LYS A 227 -1.65 -17.31 -0.44
N GLU A 228 -2.96 -17.48 -0.53
CA GLU A 228 -3.69 -18.39 0.35
C GLU A 228 -3.01 -19.76 0.31
N ASN A 229 -2.52 -20.21 1.47
CA ASN A 229 -2.17 -21.61 1.66
C ASN A 229 -3.43 -22.44 1.44
N SER A 230 -3.66 -22.87 0.21
CA SER A 230 -4.59 -23.95 -0.07
C SER A 230 -4.01 -25.20 0.57
N GLN A 231 -4.36 -25.41 1.84
CA GLN A 231 -4.22 -26.70 2.52
C GLN A 231 -5.15 -27.71 1.85
N LYS A 232 -4.85 -28.06 0.61
CA LYS A 232 -5.20 -29.36 0.07
C LYS A 232 -3.89 -30.06 -0.21
N LYS A 233 -3.52 -30.92 0.72
CA LYS A 233 -2.52 -31.95 0.56
C LYS A 233 -2.85 -32.76 -0.69
N SER A 234 -2.37 -32.32 -1.85
CA SER A 234 -2.21 -33.16 -3.02
C SER A 234 -0.75 -33.58 -3.01
N ALA A 235 -0.54 -34.86 -2.84
CA ALA A 235 0.76 -35.53 -2.78
C ALA A 235 1.42 -35.57 -4.16
N SER A 236 1.66 -34.44 -4.77
CA SER A 236 2.64 -34.28 -5.84
C SER A 236 3.38 -32.99 -5.58
N ALA A 237 4.68 -33.11 -5.33
CA ALA A 237 5.62 -32.04 -5.14
C ALA A 237 5.70 -31.16 -6.41
N LYS A 238 4.68 -30.31 -6.65
CA LYS A 238 4.80 -29.22 -7.59
C LYS A 238 5.73 -28.19 -6.92
N LEU A 239 6.87 -27.98 -7.55
CA LEU A 239 7.84 -26.93 -7.27
C LEU A 239 7.12 -25.68 -6.79
N LYS A 240 7.45 -25.23 -5.56
CA LYS A 240 7.01 -23.90 -5.07
C LYS A 240 7.50 -22.90 -6.10
N GLU A 241 6.59 -22.23 -6.80
CA GLU A 241 6.98 -21.08 -7.61
C GLU A 241 7.74 -20.11 -6.70
N PRO A 242 8.96 -19.70 -7.09
CA PRO A 242 9.74 -18.78 -6.28
C PRO A 242 8.92 -17.52 -6.03
N GLU A 243 8.90 -17.07 -4.79
CA GLU A 243 8.31 -15.76 -4.46
C GLU A 243 9.00 -14.72 -5.34
N ARG A 244 8.24 -13.97 -6.14
CA ARG A 244 8.77 -12.93 -7.03
C ARG A 244 9.09 -11.67 -6.22
N VAL A 245 10.10 -11.78 -5.33
CA VAL A 245 10.58 -10.72 -4.47
C VAL A 245 12.09 -10.53 -4.64
N CYS A 246 12.56 -9.31 -4.41
CA CYS A 246 13.98 -9.00 -4.29
C CYS A 246 14.32 -8.67 -2.84
N GLU A 247 15.47 -9.16 -2.39
CA GLU A 247 16.07 -8.73 -1.15
C GLU A 247 16.73 -7.37 -1.33
N VAL A 248 16.36 -6.42 -0.48
CA VAL A 248 16.82 -5.03 -0.49
C VAL A 248 17.26 -4.59 0.90
N ASP A 249 18.07 -3.55 0.95
CA ASP A 249 18.38 -2.84 2.18
C ASP A 249 17.32 -1.77 2.42
N PHE A 250 16.67 -1.82 3.59
CA PHE A 250 15.65 -0.87 4.00
C PHE A 250 15.73 -0.60 5.50
N LEU A 251 15.88 0.66 5.88
CA LEU A 251 16.09 1.09 7.27
C LEU A 251 17.23 0.32 7.97
N GLY A 252 18.31 0.02 7.23
CA GLY A 252 19.49 -0.68 7.74
C GLY A 252 19.28 -2.17 8.06
N ARG A 253 18.21 -2.78 7.56
CA ARG A 253 17.91 -4.22 7.66
C ARG A 253 17.57 -4.77 6.28
N LYS A 254 17.66 -6.09 6.11
CA LYS A 254 17.18 -6.76 4.91
C LYS A 254 15.65 -6.83 4.92
N ALA A 255 15.06 -6.46 3.79
CA ALA A 255 13.63 -6.52 3.55
C ALA A 255 13.37 -7.16 2.18
N TYR A 256 12.11 -7.58 1.92
CA TYR A 256 11.74 -8.25 0.70
C TYR A 256 10.61 -7.48 0.02
N LEU A 257 10.92 -6.86 -1.12
CA LEU A 257 9.96 -6.11 -1.93
C LEU A 257 9.58 -6.86 -3.20
N PRO A 258 8.31 -6.73 -3.66
CA PRO A 258 7.86 -7.34 -4.91
C PRO A 258 8.59 -6.76 -6.12
N GLN A 259 8.94 -7.62 -7.07
CA GLN A 259 9.56 -7.24 -8.34
C GLN A 259 8.56 -7.09 -9.50
N GLY A 260 7.28 -7.38 -9.26
CA GLY A 260 6.27 -7.51 -10.31
C GLY A 260 6.05 -6.24 -11.14
N ALA A 261 6.06 -5.06 -10.50
CA ALA A 261 5.88 -3.78 -11.20
C ALA A 261 7.02 -3.49 -12.18
N PHE A 262 8.27 -3.82 -11.82
CA PHE A 262 9.45 -3.61 -12.69
C PHE A 262 9.48 -4.61 -13.85
N ILE A 263 9.07 -5.86 -13.61
CA ILE A 263 8.90 -6.83 -14.70
C ILE A 263 7.84 -6.34 -15.69
N LEU A 264 6.71 -5.84 -15.16
CA LEU A 264 5.63 -5.32 -15.99
C LEU A 264 6.09 -4.08 -16.78
N ALA A 265 6.79 -3.13 -16.16
CA ALA A 265 7.35 -1.95 -16.82
C ALA A 265 8.28 -2.33 -17.97
N SER A 266 9.14 -3.33 -17.76
CA SER A 266 10.03 -3.83 -18.81
C SER A 266 9.27 -4.48 -19.97
N LEU A 267 8.20 -5.24 -19.69
CA LEU A 267 7.36 -5.86 -20.72
C LEU A 267 6.58 -4.81 -21.53
N LEU A 268 6.04 -3.81 -20.85
CA LEU A 268 5.26 -2.73 -21.45
C LEU A 268 6.14 -1.64 -22.08
N LYS A 269 7.46 -1.68 -21.86
CA LYS A 269 8.44 -0.69 -22.34
C LYS A 269 8.01 0.74 -21.99
N CYS A 270 7.71 0.95 -20.71
CA CYS A 270 7.25 2.24 -20.19
C CYS A 270 8.07 2.69 -18.99
N SER A 271 8.00 3.98 -18.70
CA SER A 271 8.64 4.60 -17.52
C SER A 271 7.94 4.20 -16.22
N VAL A 272 8.65 4.37 -15.10
CA VAL A 272 8.14 4.15 -13.75
C VAL A 272 8.28 5.43 -12.94
N GLN A 273 7.18 5.89 -12.40
CA GLN A 273 7.07 7.06 -11.56
C GLN A 273 6.53 6.64 -10.19
N CYS A 274 7.09 7.17 -9.10
CA CYS A 274 6.57 6.94 -7.75
C CYS A 274 5.63 8.07 -7.33
N LEU A 275 4.54 7.70 -6.65
CA LEU A 275 3.53 8.65 -6.20
C LEU A 275 3.16 8.38 -4.74
N PHE A 276 3.27 9.43 -3.90
CA PHE A 276 2.93 9.39 -2.48
C PHE A 276 1.95 10.51 -2.14
N ALA A 277 0.94 10.19 -1.33
CA ALA A 277 0.03 11.17 -0.73
C ALA A 277 0.17 11.11 0.79
N LEU A 278 0.89 12.04 1.34
CA LEU A 278 1.29 12.07 2.74
C LEU A 278 0.58 13.22 3.46
N LYS A 279 0.04 12.96 4.63
CA LYS A 279 -0.65 13.97 5.41
C LYS A 279 0.33 14.76 6.25
N ASN A 280 0.35 16.06 6.09
CA ASN A 280 1.07 16.94 7.00
C ASN A 280 0.29 17.04 8.32
N GLU A 281 0.88 16.55 9.40
CA GLU A 281 0.22 16.51 10.72
C GLU A 281 -0.05 17.91 11.29
N LYS A 282 0.76 18.91 10.92
CA LYS A 282 0.62 20.30 11.41
C LYS A 282 -0.49 21.04 10.69
N THR A 283 -0.56 20.91 9.36
CA THR A 283 -1.51 21.66 8.52
C THR A 283 -2.78 20.86 8.23
N GLY A 284 -2.75 19.52 8.37
CA GLY A 284 -3.81 18.59 7.97
C GLY A 284 -3.96 18.42 6.46
N LYS A 285 -3.15 19.10 5.65
CA LYS A 285 -3.15 19.01 4.19
C LYS A 285 -2.52 17.70 3.73
N ILE A 286 -2.96 17.21 2.56
CA ILE A 286 -2.33 16.09 1.87
C ILE A 286 -1.25 16.64 0.94
N GLU A 287 -0.03 16.25 1.20
CA GLU A 287 1.14 16.58 0.41
C GLU A 287 1.37 15.47 -0.61
N ILE A 288 1.37 15.84 -1.89
CA ILE A 288 1.55 14.92 -3.01
C ILE A 288 2.99 15.05 -3.49
N PHE A 289 3.69 13.92 -3.48
CA PHE A 289 5.05 13.81 -3.99
C PHE A 289 5.04 12.87 -5.20
N CYS A 290 5.51 13.37 -6.33
CA CYS A 290 5.71 12.63 -7.56
C CYS A 290 7.20 12.61 -7.90
N ARG A 291 7.75 11.44 -8.21
CA ARG A 291 9.18 11.27 -8.52
C ARG A 291 9.34 10.32 -9.69
N ASP A 292 10.02 10.76 -10.72
CA ASP A 292 10.47 9.87 -11.78
C ASP A 292 11.52 8.91 -11.19
N LEU A 293 11.27 7.63 -11.33
CA LEU A 293 12.17 6.60 -10.81
C LEU A 293 13.04 6.03 -11.94
N PHE A 294 12.42 5.72 -13.08
CA PHE A 294 13.11 5.20 -14.25
C PHE A 294 12.38 5.60 -15.54
N ASP A 295 13.12 6.10 -16.52
CA ASP A 295 12.61 6.36 -17.86
C ASP A 295 12.33 5.07 -18.64
N GLU A 296 13.10 4.03 -18.38
CA GLU A 296 12.95 2.71 -18.97
C GLU A 296 13.49 1.62 -18.03
N VAL A 297 12.78 0.49 -17.94
CA VAL A 297 13.23 -0.68 -17.19
C VAL A 297 13.74 -1.75 -18.17
N LYS A 298 15.05 -1.98 -18.19
CA LYS A 298 15.72 -2.97 -19.04
C LYS A 298 16.13 -4.18 -18.23
N LEU A 299 15.62 -5.36 -18.60
CA LEU A 299 15.91 -6.63 -17.94
C LEU A 299 16.68 -7.56 -18.90
N PRO A 300 18.03 -7.48 -18.95
CA PRO A 300 18.84 -8.30 -19.82
C PRO A 300 18.75 -9.78 -19.40
N ARG A 301 18.70 -10.70 -20.38
CA ARG A 301 18.51 -12.13 -20.10
C ARG A 301 19.59 -12.73 -19.19
N LYS A 302 20.85 -12.28 -19.32
CA LYS A 302 21.99 -12.84 -18.56
C LYS A 302 22.01 -12.39 -17.10
N ASN A 303 21.62 -11.11 -16.79
CA ASN A 303 21.76 -10.50 -15.47
C ASN A 303 20.40 -9.97 -14.97
N LYS A 304 19.31 -10.70 -15.26
CA LYS A 304 17.95 -10.26 -14.95
C LYS A 304 17.73 -10.03 -13.46
N GLU A 305 18.24 -10.92 -12.62
CA GLU A 305 18.06 -10.85 -11.17
C GLU A 305 18.81 -9.68 -10.54
N GLU A 306 20.04 -9.43 -10.98
CA GLU A 306 20.84 -8.29 -10.53
C GLU A 306 20.18 -6.97 -10.95
N ALA A 307 19.77 -6.85 -12.21
CA ALA A 307 19.07 -5.68 -12.70
C ALA A 307 17.78 -5.43 -11.91
N LEU A 308 16.97 -6.46 -11.64
CA LEU A 308 15.76 -6.34 -10.81
C LEU A 308 16.09 -5.87 -9.40
N LYS A 309 17.15 -6.40 -8.79
CA LYS A 309 17.58 -5.99 -7.45
C LYS A 309 17.95 -4.50 -7.41
N GLU A 310 18.64 -3.99 -8.42
CA GLU A 310 18.98 -2.56 -8.52
C GLU A 310 17.72 -1.67 -8.62
N TYR A 311 16.77 -2.06 -9.48
CA TYR A 311 15.51 -1.32 -9.64
C TYR A 311 14.71 -1.31 -8.33
N VAL A 312 14.55 -2.47 -7.68
CA VAL A 312 13.80 -2.59 -6.43
C VAL A 312 14.50 -1.88 -5.29
N GLN A 313 15.86 -1.88 -5.26
CA GLN A 313 16.64 -1.17 -4.25
C GLN A 313 16.43 0.35 -4.33
N LYS A 314 16.44 0.94 -5.52
CA LYS A 314 16.15 2.38 -5.68
C LYS A 314 14.75 2.75 -5.20
N TYR A 315 13.76 1.89 -5.44
CA TYR A 315 12.42 2.08 -4.87
C TYR A 315 12.44 2.00 -3.35
N ALA A 316 13.17 1.04 -2.77
CA ALA A 316 13.33 0.90 -1.32
C ALA A 316 13.97 2.15 -0.69
N GLU A 317 14.97 2.75 -1.34
CA GLU A 317 15.63 3.98 -0.91
C GLU A 317 14.65 5.16 -0.87
N LEU A 318 13.80 5.29 -1.89
CA LEU A 318 12.77 6.31 -1.94
C LEU A 318 11.69 6.10 -0.87
N LEU A 319 11.26 4.85 -0.64
CA LEU A 319 10.38 4.50 0.48
C LEU A 319 11.01 4.83 1.83
N GLU A 320 12.30 4.53 2.03
CA GLU A 320 13.04 4.86 3.25
C GLU A 320 13.06 6.37 3.49
N TYR A 321 13.35 7.15 2.44
CA TYR A 321 13.37 8.61 2.53
C TYR A 321 12.06 9.18 3.08
N PHE A 322 10.92 8.70 2.57
CA PHE A 322 9.62 9.16 3.03
C PHE A 322 9.19 8.53 4.37
N ALA A 323 9.55 7.27 4.64
CA ALA A 323 9.27 6.62 5.91
C ALA A 323 10.00 7.30 7.08
N LEU A 324 11.21 7.82 6.87
CA LEU A 324 11.94 8.60 7.87
C LEU A 324 11.30 9.97 8.14
N ARG A 325 10.59 10.54 7.18
CA ARG A 325 9.91 11.85 7.29
C ARG A 325 8.50 11.74 7.84
N TYR A 326 7.77 10.66 7.47
CA TYR A 326 6.37 10.41 7.81
C TYR A 326 6.16 9.03 8.44
N PRO A 327 6.89 8.69 9.52
CA PRO A 327 6.92 7.30 10.03
C PRO A 327 5.57 6.78 10.49
N TYR A 328 4.69 7.66 10.99
CA TYR A 328 3.35 7.27 11.41
C TYR A 328 2.39 6.95 10.27
N GLN A 329 2.81 7.11 9.02
CA GLN A 329 1.95 6.91 7.85
C GLN A 329 2.34 5.67 7.03
N TRP A 330 3.32 4.88 7.46
CA TRP A 330 3.59 3.61 6.84
C TRP A 330 2.80 2.49 7.51
N PHE A 331 1.59 2.25 6.98
CA PHE A 331 0.59 1.35 7.56
C PHE A 331 0.88 -0.13 7.29
N ASN A 332 2.11 -0.52 7.53
CA ASN A 332 2.63 -1.85 7.31
C ASN A 332 2.72 -2.61 8.64
N PHE A 333 1.55 -3.11 9.14
CA PHE A 333 1.44 -3.83 10.42
C PHE A 333 1.64 -5.34 10.27
N PHE A 334 2.53 -5.77 9.36
CA PHE A 334 2.94 -7.16 9.20
C PHE A 334 4.48 -7.27 9.24
N GLU A 335 4.99 -8.50 9.40
CA GLU A 335 6.43 -8.75 9.45
C GLU A 335 7.08 -8.44 8.09
N PHE A 336 7.63 -7.24 7.98
CA PHE A 336 8.28 -6.74 6.78
C PHE A 336 9.76 -7.13 6.74
N PHE A 337 10.41 -7.14 7.89
CA PHE A 337 11.79 -7.59 8.03
C PHE A 337 11.83 -9.07 8.37
N ARG A 338 12.62 -9.84 7.64
CA ARG A 338 12.95 -11.20 8.08
C ARG A 338 13.92 -11.14 9.27
N LYS A 339 13.65 -12.00 10.25
CA LYS A 339 14.52 -12.21 11.41
C LYS A 339 15.78 -12.96 11.00
#